data_56cfb034d557ffe871cee2eed11bbeee
#
_entry.id   56cfb034d557ffe871cee2eed11bbeee
#
_cell.length_a   1.000
_cell.length_b   1.000
_cell.length_c   1.000
_cell.angle_alpha   90.00
_cell.angle_beta   90.00
_cell.angle_gamma   90.00
#
_symmetry.space_group_name_H-M   'P 1'
#
loop_
_entity.id
_entity.type
_entity.pdbx_description
1 polymer ?
#
loop_
_entity_poly.entity_id
_entity_poly.type
_entity_poly.pdbx_seq_one_letter_code
_entity_poly.pdbx_strand_id
1 'polypeptide(L)'
;MRAAIGTLIVATSIVQLANGFFGTFFSLRVAVEGFDATLAGLVLSSYFAGFTLGAVRSDRIIARIGHIRAYAAFGGLVGAATVVMPLLVDPYAWMALRAVVGFGCAGLFVATESWLNAKAPPAMRGRVFAIYMVGTFVALAAGQLLIGGIDVTASGPFNAIAALFALALVMVSFTRAEPPQVSRAPQMPFREIAQAAPIAVAGCALSGLIAGAFYALVPAWMQGAGIVRETIALFMFAAVAGGLAFQVPVGRLSDRLDRRHVVAALGVGLAAVAVALVFLPRSLPVVLPVAALLGGFMSTLYPVSVAHANDRMPPDRVVAVSSALILLSGIGSVAGPLIGTQLMVGFDINGVLYLMAGAALLLAVLAVGRSLLRAPPAHRARTFEVLTPQAAPLAHDAGGHDETPLAGSDRADDRAARRS
;
A
#
# COMPACT_ATOMS: atom_id res chain seq x y z
N MET A 1 -26.44 6.99 -7.52
CA MET A 1 -25.04 6.83 -7.99
C MET A 1 -24.05 7.57 -7.07
N ARG A 2 -24.10 8.90 -6.89
CA ARG A 2 -23.18 9.66 -5.99
C ARG A 2 -23.19 9.17 -4.55
N ALA A 3 -24.37 8.85 -3.99
CA ALA A 3 -24.49 8.32 -2.63
C ALA A 3 -23.75 6.96 -2.45
N ALA A 4 -23.88 6.03 -3.40
CA ALA A 4 -23.21 4.73 -3.35
C ALA A 4 -21.67 4.86 -3.40
N ILE A 5 -21.13 5.75 -4.24
CA ILE A 5 -19.69 6.05 -4.30
C ILE A 5 -19.23 6.63 -2.96
N GLY A 6 -19.98 7.59 -2.40
CA GLY A 6 -19.68 8.18 -1.09
C GLY A 6 -19.67 7.13 0.04
N THR A 7 -20.68 6.26 0.08
CA THR A 7 -20.75 5.17 1.08
C THR A 7 -19.55 4.23 0.97
N LEU A 8 -19.13 3.84 -0.25
CA LEU A 8 -17.96 2.98 -0.45
C LEU A 8 -16.68 3.66 0.05
N ILE A 9 -16.47 4.94 -0.27
CA ILE A 9 -15.29 5.69 0.18
C ILE A 9 -15.27 5.78 1.71
N VAL A 10 -16.40 6.12 2.36
CA VAL A 10 -16.48 6.20 3.83
C VAL A 10 -16.28 4.84 4.47
N ALA A 11 -16.94 3.79 3.97
CA ALA A 11 -16.78 2.44 4.51
C ALA A 11 -15.33 1.95 4.41
N THR A 12 -14.67 2.18 3.27
CA THR A 12 -13.26 1.81 3.12
C THR A 12 -12.32 2.69 3.95
N SER A 13 -12.66 3.96 4.17
CA SER A 13 -11.93 4.81 5.12
C SER A 13 -12.04 4.25 6.55
N ILE A 14 -13.19 3.72 6.97
CA ILE A 14 -13.34 3.04 8.27
C ILE A 14 -12.50 1.77 8.32
N VAL A 15 -12.46 0.98 7.24
CA VAL A 15 -11.56 -0.19 7.13
C VAL A 15 -10.11 0.22 7.28
N GLN A 16 -9.68 1.33 6.65
CA GLN A 16 -8.30 1.81 6.76
C GLN A 16 -7.97 2.39 8.14
N LEU A 17 -8.93 3.04 8.79
CA LEU A 17 -8.78 3.46 10.17
C LEU A 17 -8.57 2.24 11.10
N ALA A 18 -9.41 1.20 10.94
CA ALA A 18 -9.26 -0.05 11.67
C ALA A 18 -7.91 -0.73 11.36
N ASN A 19 -7.47 -0.74 10.10
CA ASN A 19 -6.23 -1.36 9.67
C ASN A 19 -4.99 -0.61 10.23
N GLY A 20 -5.03 0.74 10.25
CA GLY A 20 -3.99 1.56 10.87
C GLY A 20 -3.87 1.30 12.36
N PHE A 21 -5.01 1.29 13.07
CA PHE A 21 -5.04 0.94 14.50
C PHE A 21 -4.52 -0.49 14.73
N PHE A 22 -5.02 -1.46 13.96
CA PHE A 22 -4.67 -2.87 14.13
C PHE A 22 -3.18 -3.14 13.87
N GLY A 23 -2.60 -2.58 12.81
CA GLY A 23 -1.20 -2.80 12.45
C GLY A 23 -0.26 -2.43 13.60
N THR A 24 -0.37 -1.22 14.10
CA THR A 24 0.49 -0.71 15.18
C THR A 24 0.17 -1.38 16.52
N PHE A 25 -1.11 -1.51 16.88
CA PHE A 25 -1.53 -2.24 18.09
C PHE A 25 -0.97 -3.66 18.10
N PHE A 26 -1.09 -4.39 17.00
CA PHE A 26 -0.68 -5.78 16.94
C PHE A 26 0.85 -5.95 17.00
N SER A 27 1.61 -5.03 16.41
CA SER A 27 3.08 -4.98 16.56
C SER A 27 3.49 -4.84 18.04
N LEU A 28 2.84 -3.90 18.75
CA LEU A 28 3.07 -3.69 20.19
C LEU A 28 2.62 -4.89 21.03
N ARG A 29 1.50 -5.51 20.66
CA ARG A 29 0.97 -6.69 21.33
C ARG A 29 1.92 -7.88 21.22
N VAL A 30 2.40 -8.20 20.01
CA VAL A 30 3.37 -9.28 19.79
C VAL A 30 4.65 -9.06 20.60
N ALA A 31 5.10 -7.82 20.72
CA ALA A 31 6.32 -7.48 21.48
C ALA A 31 6.19 -7.74 22.99
N VAL A 32 4.97 -7.72 23.56
CA VAL A 32 4.77 -8.00 25.01
C VAL A 32 4.39 -9.45 25.31
N GLU A 33 4.02 -10.26 24.30
CA GLU A 33 3.66 -11.67 24.51
C GLU A 33 4.85 -12.60 24.79
N GLY A 34 6.09 -12.11 24.54
CA GLY A 34 7.29 -12.90 24.82
C GLY A 34 7.51 -14.07 23.87
N PHE A 35 6.95 -14.02 22.65
CA PHE A 35 7.24 -15.04 21.64
C PHE A 35 8.71 -15.00 21.24
N ASP A 36 9.25 -16.18 20.88
CA ASP A 36 10.54 -16.23 20.21
C ASP A 36 10.58 -15.28 19.01
N ALA A 37 11.71 -14.60 18.82
CA ALA A 37 11.84 -13.56 17.82
C ALA A 37 11.51 -14.04 16.39
N THR A 38 11.89 -15.30 16.06
CA THR A 38 11.58 -15.90 14.77
C THR A 38 10.08 -16.10 14.61
N LEU A 39 9.40 -16.60 15.65
CA LEU A 39 7.95 -16.76 15.66
C LEU A 39 7.24 -15.40 15.59
N ALA A 40 7.71 -14.39 16.34
CA ALA A 40 7.19 -13.03 16.26
C ALA A 40 7.28 -12.45 14.81
N GLY A 41 8.44 -12.62 14.17
CA GLY A 41 8.63 -12.24 12.77
C GLY A 41 7.67 -12.96 11.82
N LEU A 42 7.46 -14.26 12.00
CA LEU A 42 6.52 -15.06 11.21
C LEU A 42 5.07 -14.62 11.43
N VAL A 43 4.66 -14.36 12.67
CA VAL A 43 3.31 -13.85 13.03
C VAL A 43 3.06 -12.50 12.34
N LEU A 44 4.02 -11.59 12.38
CA LEU A 44 3.90 -10.28 11.73
C LEU A 44 3.88 -10.38 10.21
N SER A 45 4.69 -11.27 9.62
CA SER A 45 4.76 -11.49 8.17
C SER A 45 3.52 -12.17 7.61
N SER A 46 2.81 -12.98 8.40
CA SER A 46 1.66 -13.77 7.94
C SER A 46 0.50 -12.90 7.44
N TYR A 47 0.34 -11.68 7.99
CA TYR A 47 -0.62 -10.70 7.45
C TYR A 47 -0.31 -10.33 6.00
N PHE A 48 0.94 -10.04 5.69
CA PHE A 48 1.35 -9.66 4.33
C PHE A 48 1.25 -10.85 3.38
N ALA A 49 1.54 -12.07 3.85
CA ALA A 49 1.33 -13.29 3.05
C ALA A 49 -0.15 -13.50 2.70
N GLY A 50 -1.03 -13.37 3.70
CA GLY A 50 -2.47 -13.42 3.50
C GLY A 50 -2.96 -12.32 2.58
N PHE A 51 -2.49 -11.09 2.76
CA PHE A 51 -2.84 -9.94 1.93
C PHE A 51 -2.42 -10.16 0.47
N THR A 52 -1.21 -10.62 0.24
CA THR A 52 -0.70 -10.93 -1.11
C THR A 52 -1.54 -12.02 -1.79
N LEU A 53 -1.87 -13.08 -1.06
CA LEU A 53 -2.75 -14.14 -1.56
C LEU A 53 -4.15 -13.62 -1.88
N GLY A 54 -4.69 -12.76 -1.01
CA GLY A 54 -5.99 -12.10 -1.19
C GLY A 54 -6.00 -11.20 -2.43
N ALA A 55 -4.97 -10.39 -2.62
CA ALA A 55 -4.85 -9.51 -3.80
C ALA A 55 -4.89 -10.29 -5.12
N VAL A 56 -4.37 -11.53 -5.16
CA VAL A 56 -4.35 -12.37 -6.37
C VAL A 56 -5.63 -13.20 -6.54
N ARG A 57 -6.35 -13.50 -5.45
CA ARG A 57 -7.48 -14.46 -5.49
C ARG A 57 -8.85 -13.81 -5.38
N SER A 58 -8.94 -12.60 -4.83
CA SER A 58 -10.23 -11.95 -4.54
C SER A 58 -11.07 -11.67 -5.77
N ASP A 59 -10.47 -11.35 -6.91
CA ASP A 59 -11.19 -11.14 -8.18
C ASP A 59 -12.05 -12.37 -8.57
N ARG A 60 -11.51 -13.58 -8.37
CA ARG A 60 -12.24 -14.82 -8.68
C ARG A 60 -13.43 -15.02 -7.74
N ILE A 61 -13.27 -14.66 -6.47
CA ILE A 61 -14.34 -14.76 -5.47
C ILE A 61 -15.42 -13.73 -5.79
N ILE A 62 -15.03 -12.47 -6.05
CA ILE A 62 -15.95 -11.38 -6.39
C ILE A 62 -16.72 -11.71 -7.67
N ALA A 63 -16.04 -12.22 -8.70
CA ALA A 63 -16.69 -12.63 -9.95
C ALA A 63 -17.75 -13.75 -9.75
N ARG A 64 -17.54 -14.63 -8.75
CA ARG A 64 -18.43 -15.76 -8.49
C ARG A 64 -19.65 -15.37 -7.66
N ILE A 65 -19.49 -14.55 -6.62
CA ILE A 65 -20.55 -14.27 -5.63
C ILE A 65 -21.05 -12.82 -5.65
N GLY A 66 -20.41 -11.95 -6.44
CA GLY A 66 -20.72 -10.51 -6.54
C GLY A 66 -20.09 -9.67 -5.45
N HIS A 67 -19.99 -8.35 -5.69
CA HIS A 67 -19.25 -7.39 -4.85
C HIS A 67 -19.78 -7.31 -3.42
N ILE A 68 -21.11 -7.17 -3.23
CA ILE A 68 -21.71 -6.99 -1.90
C ILE A 68 -21.49 -8.21 -1.02
N ARG A 69 -21.76 -9.41 -1.57
CA ARG A 69 -21.57 -10.66 -0.82
C ARG A 69 -20.10 -10.94 -0.54
N ALA A 70 -19.22 -10.66 -1.50
CA ALA A 70 -17.77 -10.79 -1.31
C ALA A 70 -17.27 -9.83 -0.23
N TYR A 71 -17.69 -8.56 -0.26
CA TYR A 71 -17.35 -7.58 0.76
C TYR A 71 -17.83 -8.03 2.15
N ALA A 72 -19.07 -8.54 2.25
CA ALA A 72 -19.62 -9.07 3.48
C ALA A 72 -18.84 -10.29 4.00
N ALA A 73 -18.47 -11.22 3.12
CA ALA A 73 -17.68 -12.39 3.48
C ALA A 73 -16.28 -12.01 3.97
N PHE A 74 -15.58 -11.09 3.27
CA PHE A 74 -14.25 -10.63 3.65
C PHE A 74 -14.29 -9.85 4.99
N GLY A 75 -15.24 -8.92 5.16
CA GLY A 75 -15.39 -8.15 6.40
C GLY A 75 -15.75 -9.03 7.59
N GLY A 76 -16.68 -9.98 7.41
CA GLY A 76 -17.05 -10.96 8.44
C GLY A 76 -15.87 -11.85 8.84
N LEU A 77 -15.07 -12.29 7.84
CA LEU A 77 -13.88 -13.12 8.07
C LEU A 77 -12.83 -12.36 8.89
N VAL A 78 -12.55 -11.09 8.53
CA VAL A 78 -11.62 -10.23 9.29
C VAL A 78 -12.12 -10.00 10.71
N GLY A 79 -13.40 -9.65 10.88
CA GLY A 79 -13.99 -9.43 12.20
C GLY A 79 -13.93 -10.68 13.09
N ALA A 80 -14.32 -11.83 12.56
CA ALA A 80 -14.28 -13.11 13.29
C ALA A 80 -12.85 -13.47 13.70
N ALA A 81 -11.88 -13.41 12.78
CA ALA A 81 -10.47 -13.69 13.07
C ALA A 81 -9.93 -12.74 14.14
N THR A 82 -10.30 -11.46 14.10
CA THR A 82 -9.85 -10.44 15.06
C THR A 82 -10.38 -10.72 16.47
N VAL A 83 -11.66 -11.11 16.60
CA VAL A 83 -12.29 -11.43 17.92
C VAL A 83 -11.69 -12.71 18.53
N VAL A 84 -11.30 -13.68 17.70
CA VAL A 84 -10.72 -14.96 18.17
C VAL A 84 -9.29 -14.79 18.67
N MET A 85 -8.51 -13.82 18.16
CA MET A 85 -7.10 -13.64 18.54
C MET A 85 -6.83 -13.56 20.04
N PRO A 86 -7.55 -12.75 20.85
CA PRO A 86 -7.30 -12.66 22.29
C PRO A 86 -7.73 -13.90 23.06
N LEU A 87 -8.52 -14.80 22.46
CA LEU A 87 -8.94 -16.06 23.07
C LEU A 87 -7.90 -17.18 22.90
N LEU A 88 -7.05 -17.07 21.87
CA LEU A 88 -6.06 -18.05 21.52
C LEU A 88 -4.68 -17.36 21.41
N VAL A 89 -4.03 -17.10 22.55
CA VAL A 89 -2.69 -16.50 22.60
C VAL A 89 -1.65 -17.57 22.34
N ASP A 90 -1.50 -17.91 21.06
CA ASP A 90 -0.54 -18.90 20.56
C ASP A 90 0.04 -18.40 19.23
N PRO A 91 1.37 -18.48 19.01
CA PRO A 91 2.00 -17.92 17.82
C PRO A 91 1.52 -18.58 16.51
N TYR A 92 1.24 -19.88 16.49
CA TYR A 92 0.76 -20.59 15.30
C TYR A 92 -0.69 -20.23 14.99
N ALA A 93 -1.55 -20.13 16.03
CA ALA A 93 -2.91 -19.63 15.88
C ALA A 93 -2.91 -18.19 15.38
N TRP A 94 -2.06 -17.32 15.92
CA TRP A 94 -1.94 -15.94 15.45
C TRP A 94 -1.40 -15.83 14.02
N MET A 95 -0.46 -16.69 13.60
CA MET A 95 -0.05 -16.73 12.19
C MET A 95 -1.22 -17.03 11.25
N ALA A 96 -2.02 -18.05 11.58
CA ALA A 96 -3.18 -18.43 10.77
C ALA A 96 -4.23 -17.28 10.75
N LEU A 97 -4.57 -16.74 11.91
CA LEU A 97 -5.56 -15.67 12.03
C LEU A 97 -5.10 -14.38 11.34
N ARG A 98 -3.82 -14.02 11.45
CA ARG A 98 -3.25 -12.85 10.75
C ARG A 98 -3.24 -13.03 9.22
N ALA A 99 -2.94 -14.23 8.73
CA ALA A 99 -3.05 -14.53 7.30
C ALA A 99 -4.51 -14.39 6.82
N VAL A 100 -5.48 -14.86 7.60
CA VAL A 100 -6.92 -14.68 7.32
C VAL A 100 -7.31 -13.21 7.32
N VAL A 101 -6.85 -12.42 8.29
CA VAL A 101 -7.08 -10.96 8.33
C VAL A 101 -6.49 -10.28 7.10
N GLY A 102 -5.23 -10.59 6.75
CA GLY A 102 -4.58 -10.03 5.56
C GLY A 102 -5.35 -10.36 4.28
N PHE A 103 -5.76 -11.62 4.11
CA PHE A 103 -6.55 -12.06 2.97
C PHE A 103 -7.89 -11.31 2.86
N GLY A 104 -8.61 -11.18 3.97
CA GLY A 104 -9.87 -10.45 4.01
C GLY A 104 -9.71 -8.97 3.74
N CYS A 105 -8.68 -8.31 4.29
CA CYS A 105 -8.37 -6.89 4.01
C CYS A 105 -8.09 -6.66 2.53
N ALA A 106 -7.27 -7.49 1.89
CA ALA A 106 -7.03 -7.40 0.45
C ALA A 106 -8.33 -7.54 -0.35
N GLY A 107 -9.19 -8.51 0.04
CA GLY A 107 -10.50 -8.70 -0.58
C GLY A 107 -11.41 -7.49 -0.48
N LEU A 108 -11.42 -6.80 0.67
CA LEU A 108 -12.18 -5.57 0.87
C LEU A 108 -11.71 -4.44 -0.05
N PHE A 109 -10.38 -4.27 -0.22
CA PHE A 109 -9.83 -3.25 -1.12
C PHE A 109 -10.12 -3.57 -2.58
N VAL A 110 -9.87 -4.80 -3.03
CA VAL A 110 -10.15 -5.24 -4.40
C VAL A 110 -11.65 -5.06 -4.72
N ALA A 111 -12.56 -5.45 -3.81
CA ALA A 111 -13.99 -5.27 -4.00
C ALA A 111 -14.37 -3.78 -4.11
N THR A 112 -13.84 -2.92 -3.24
CA THR A 112 -14.11 -1.49 -3.28
C THR A 112 -13.60 -0.84 -4.56
N GLU A 113 -12.35 -1.07 -4.93
CA GLU A 113 -11.72 -0.43 -6.08
C GLU A 113 -12.33 -0.89 -7.40
N SER A 114 -12.62 -2.19 -7.53
CA SER A 114 -13.37 -2.73 -8.67
C SER A 114 -14.75 -2.09 -8.79
N TRP A 115 -15.44 -1.90 -7.67
CA TRP A 115 -16.76 -1.28 -7.66
C TRP A 115 -16.71 0.21 -7.97
N LEU A 116 -15.74 0.95 -7.40
CA LEU A 116 -15.52 2.36 -7.70
C LEU A 116 -15.18 2.57 -9.19
N ASN A 117 -14.30 1.75 -9.75
CA ASN A 117 -13.92 1.81 -11.16
C ASN A 117 -15.13 1.62 -12.09
N ALA A 118 -16.00 0.67 -11.76
CA ALA A 118 -17.18 0.38 -12.58
C ALA A 118 -18.31 1.43 -12.45
N LYS A 119 -18.45 2.09 -11.30
CA LYS A 119 -19.53 3.06 -11.04
C LYS A 119 -19.11 4.52 -11.22
N ALA A 120 -17.83 4.84 -11.24
CA ALA A 120 -17.35 6.18 -11.48
C ALA A 120 -17.57 6.58 -12.96
N PRO A 121 -18.21 7.73 -13.23
CA PRO A 121 -18.31 8.24 -14.61
C PRO A 121 -16.92 8.41 -15.21
N PRO A 122 -16.67 8.07 -16.48
CA PRO A 122 -15.34 8.17 -17.10
C PRO A 122 -14.66 9.52 -16.88
N ALA A 123 -15.38 10.63 -17.10
CA ALA A 123 -14.89 12.00 -16.92
C ALA A 123 -14.53 12.38 -15.45
N MET A 124 -14.97 11.59 -14.45
CA MET A 124 -14.75 11.87 -13.03
C MET A 124 -13.94 10.77 -12.33
N ARG A 125 -13.55 9.73 -13.05
CA ARG A 125 -12.91 8.53 -12.48
C ARG A 125 -11.64 8.88 -11.71
N GLY A 126 -10.73 9.63 -12.33
CA GLY A 126 -9.50 10.08 -11.66
C GLY A 126 -9.78 10.89 -10.39
N ARG A 127 -10.78 11.80 -10.40
CA ARG A 127 -11.17 12.56 -9.21
C ARG A 127 -11.74 11.68 -8.09
N VAL A 128 -12.57 10.69 -8.44
CA VAL A 128 -13.13 9.73 -7.46
C VAL A 128 -12.01 8.93 -6.80
N PHE A 129 -11.05 8.42 -7.59
CA PHE A 129 -9.92 7.69 -7.05
C PHE A 129 -8.97 8.57 -6.23
N ALA A 130 -8.75 9.83 -6.61
CA ALA A 130 -7.97 10.78 -5.81
C ALA A 130 -8.63 11.03 -4.43
N ILE A 131 -9.95 11.24 -4.38
CA ILE A 131 -10.69 11.42 -3.11
C ILE A 131 -10.61 10.12 -2.27
N TYR A 132 -10.77 8.96 -2.90
CA TYR A 132 -10.64 7.66 -2.26
C TYR A 132 -9.25 7.48 -1.64
N MET A 133 -8.17 7.74 -2.37
CA MET A 133 -6.80 7.62 -1.88
C MET A 133 -6.51 8.58 -0.72
N VAL A 134 -6.89 9.85 -0.84
CA VAL A 134 -6.72 10.82 0.25
C VAL A 134 -7.51 10.37 1.49
N GLY A 135 -8.77 9.96 1.32
CA GLY A 135 -9.62 9.48 2.42
C GLY A 135 -9.00 8.27 3.14
N THR A 136 -8.46 7.32 2.39
CA THR A 136 -7.81 6.13 2.95
C THR A 136 -6.51 6.45 3.69
N PHE A 137 -5.68 7.35 3.17
CA PHE A 137 -4.47 7.80 3.88
C PHE A 137 -4.79 8.55 5.17
N VAL A 138 -5.76 9.48 5.12
CA VAL A 138 -6.20 10.23 6.31
C VAL A 138 -6.76 9.29 7.37
N ALA A 139 -7.58 8.32 6.98
CA ALA A 139 -8.15 7.35 7.89
C ALA A 139 -7.08 6.41 8.48
N LEU A 140 -6.12 5.95 7.66
CA LEU A 140 -4.99 5.15 8.13
C LEU A 140 -4.16 5.93 9.16
N ALA A 141 -3.88 7.22 8.90
CA ALA A 141 -3.17 8.09 9.84
C ALA A 141 -3.96 8.27 11.13
N ALA A 142 -5.27 8.57 11.04
CA ALA A 142 -6.13 8.73 12.21
C ALA A 142 -6.19 7.45 13.07
N GLY A 143 -6.18 6.28 12.43
CA GLY A 143 -6.12 4.99 13.12
C GLY A 143 -4.90 4.83 14.02
N GLN A 144 -3.76 5.44 13.66
CA GLN A 144 -2.54 5.41 14.48
C GLN A 144 -2.73 6.12 15.83
N LEU A 145 -3.53 7.19 15.85
CA LEU A 145 -3.75 7.97 17.07
C LEU A 145 -4.57 7.22 18.12
N LEU A 146 -5.32 6.17 17.73
CA LEU A 146 -6.07 5.33 18.67
C LEU A 146 -5.17 4.48 19.59
N ILE A 147 -3.86 4.44 19.33
CA ILE A 147 -2.88 3.69 20.12
C ILE A 147 -2.58 4.38 21.46
N GLY A 148 -2.66 5.71 21.51
CA GLY A 148 -2.42 6.45 22.75
C GLY A 148 -3.45 6.08 23.83
N GLY A 149 -2.99 5.74 25.01
CA GLY A 149 -3.88 5.46 26.15
C GLY A 149 -4.59 4.10 26.18
N ILE A 150 -4.31 3.17 25.23
CA ILE A 150 -4.86 1.81 25.31
C ILE A 150 -3.96 0.88 26.13
N ASP A 151 -4.58 -0.11 26.77
CA ASP A 151 -3.86 -1.26 27.31
C ASP A 151 -3.65 -2.30 26.20
N VAL A 152 -2.36 -2.48 25.78
CA VAL A 152 -2.02 -3.43 24.72
C VAL A 152 -2.21 -4.90 25.12
N THR A 153 -2.31 -5.19 26.43
CA THR A 153 -2.52 -6.56 26.94
C THR A 153 -4.00 -6.94 26.99
N ALA A 154 -4.89 -5.95 26.97
CA ALA A 154 -6.32 -6.17 27.03
C ALA A 154 -6.92 -6.71 25.72
N SER A 155 -8.05 -7.38 25.80
CA SER A 155 -8.87 -7.81 24.65
C SER A 155 -9.68 -6.67 24.02
N GLY A 156 -9.91 -5.60 24.76
CA GLY A 156 -10.71 -4.43 24.32
C GLY A 156 -10.33 -3.88 22.95
N PRO A 157 -9.04 -3.63 22.65
CA PRO A 157 -8.61 -3.15 21.36
C PRO A 157 -8.98 -4.09 20.19
N PHE A 158 -8.87 -5.41 20.35
CA PHE A 158 -9.32 -6.37 19.33
C PHE A 158 -10.82 -6.23 19.05
N ASN A 159 -11.65 -6.07 20.11
CA ASN A 159 -13.10 -5.88 19.97
C ASN A 159 -13.42 -4.56 19.27
N ALA A 160 -12.72 -3.47 19.60
CA ALA A 160 -12.90 -2.18 18.95
C ALA A 160 -12.53 -2.24 17.45
N ILE A 161 -11.44 -2.92 17.10
CA ILE A 161 -11.02 -3.13 15.71
C ILE A 161 -12.08 -3.96 14.96
N ALA A 162 -12.57 -5.06 15.56
CA ALA A 162 -13.61 -5.88 14.95
C ALA A 162 -14.93 -5.10 14.76
N ALA A 163 -15.30 -4.24 15.71
CA ALA A 163 -16.46 -3.36 15.60
C ALA A 163 -16.34 -2.35 14.44
N LEU A 164 -15.15 -1.79 14.20
CA LEU A 164 -14.91 -0.91 13.05
C LEU A 164 -15.09 -1.66 11.72
N PHE A 165 -14.56 -2.89 11.60
CA PHE A 165 -14.79 -3.72 10.41
C PHE A 165 -16.28 -4.06 10.23
N ALA A 166 -16.99 -4.38 11.33
CA ALA A 166 -18.43 -4.64 11.31
C ALA A 166 -19.22 -3.39 10.87
N LEU A 167 -18.86 -2.20 11.36
CA LEU A 167 -19.49 -0.94 10.96
C LEU A 167 -19.34 -0.68 9.45
N ALA A 168 -18.14 -0.86 8.92
CA ALA A 168 -17.90 -0.73 7.48
C ALA A 168 -18.76 -1.73 6.68
N LEU A 169 -18.86 -2.96 7.15
CA LEU A 169 -19.70 -4.00 6.55
C LEU A 169 -21.17 -3.61 6.53
N VAL A 170 -21.71 -3.12 7.65
CA VAL A 170 -23.11 -2.67 7.77
C VAL A 170 -23.37 -1.55 6.76
N MET A 171 -22.50 -0.54 6.65
CA MET A 171 -22.66 0.57 5.71
C MET A 171 -22.75 0.10 4.26
N VAL A 172 -21.90 -0.84 3.85
CA VAL A 172 -21.92 -1.39 2.48
C VAL A 172 -23.14 -2.26 2.23
N SER A 173 -23.59 -3.02 3.22
CA SER A 173 -24.75 -3.91 3.10
C SER A 173 -26.06 -3.15 2.83
N PHE A 174 -26.19 -1.91 3.31
CA PHE A 174 -27.34 -1.05 2.99
C PHE A 174 -27.28 -0.40 1.61
N THR A 175 -26.18 -0.56 0.88
CA THR A 175 -26.01 0.05 -0.45
C THR A 175 -26.78 -0.74 -1.51
N ARG A 176 -27.82 -0.13 -2.10
CA ARG A 176 -28.55 -0.68 -3.25
C ARG A 176 -27.80 -0.35 -4.54
N ALA A 177 -26.94 -1.24 -5.01
CA ALA A 177 -26.26 -1.06 -6.28
C ALA A 177 -26.12 -2.39 -7.02
N GLU A 178 -26.38 -2.37 -8.32
CA GLU A 178 -26.12 -3.52 -9.17
C GLU A 178 -24.63 -3.83 -9.22
N PRO A 179 -24.22 -5.09 -9.03
CA PRO A 179 -22.82 -5.46 -9.11
C PRO A 179 -22.29 -5.27 -10.53
N PRO A 180 -21.11 -4.65 -10.72
CA PRO A 180 -20.47 -4.55 -12.02
C PRO A 180 -19.97 -5.91 -12.49
N GLN A 181 -19.82 -6.07 -13.81
CA GLN A 181 -19.15 -7.23 -14.38
C GLN A 181 -17.64 -7.09 -14.18
N VAL A 182 -16.99 -8.13 -13.65
CA VAL A 182 -15.54 -8.16 -13.44
C VAL A 182 -14.89 -8.65 -14.73
N SER A 183 -14.10 -7.78 -15.37
CA SER A 183 -13.22 -8.18 -16.48
C SER A 183 -11.92 -8.74 -15.92
N ARG A 184 -11.51 -9.91 -16.41
CA ARG A 184 -10.22 -10.51 -16.02
C ARG A 184 -9.08 -9.81 -16.76
N ALA A 185 -8.11 -9.30 -16.02
CA ALA A 185 -6.88 -8.82 -16.61
C ALA A 185 -6.08 -9.99 -17.22
N PRO A 186 -5.52 -9.82 -18.44
CA PRO A 186 -4.60 -10.81 -18.99
C PRO A 186 -3.37 -10.93 -18.09
N GLN A 187 -2.85 -12.16 -17.94
CA GLN A 187 -1.63 -12.40 -17.19
C GLN A 187 -0.42 -12.15 -18.10
N MET A 188 0.61 -11.53 -17.54
CA MET A 188 1.87 -11.27 -18.24
C MET A 188 3.02 -12.07 -17.61
N PRO A 189 3.92 -12.69 -18.41
CA PRO A 189 5.09 -13.37 -17.87
C PRO A 189 6.00 -12.37 -17.12
N PHE A 190 6.33 -12.68 -15.86
CA PHE A 190 7.21 -11.87 -15.02
C PHE A 190 8.54 -11.53 -15.69
N ARG A 191 9.08 -12.47 -16.49
CA ARG A 191 10.36 -12.29 -17.21
C ARG A 191 10.35 -11.11 -18.16
N GLU A 192 9.23 -10.83 -18.85
CA GLU A 192 9.10 -9.68 -19.75
C GLU A 192 9.22 -8.37 -18.98
N ILE A 193 8.54 -8.26 -17.81
CA ILE A 193 8.60 -7.06 -16.96
C ILE A 193 10.02 -6.87 -16.42
N ALA A 194 10.67 -7.96 -15.97
CA ALA A 194 12.03 -7.90 -15.44
C ALA A 194 13.07 -7.49 -16.49
N GLN A 195 12.87 -7.85 -17.75
CA GLN A 195 13.74 -7.44 -18.84
C GLN A 195 13.51 -5.99 -19.28
N ALA A 196 12.25 -5.55 -19.35
CA ALA A 196 11.89 -4.20 -19.80
C ALA A 196 12.15 -3.14 -18.71
N ALA A 197 11.78 -3.41 -17.45
CA ALA A 197 11.83 -2.46 -16.35
C ALA A 197 12.45 -3.05 -15.06
N PRO A 198 13.72 -3.48 -15.04
CA PRO A 198 14.33 -4.15 -13.89
C PRO A 198 14.39 -3.26 -12.64
N ILE A 199 14.49 -1.93 -12.78
CA ILE A 199 14.44 -1.00 -11.64
C ILE A 199 13.04 -0.95 -11.02
N ALA A 200 11.97 -1.06 -11.83
CA ALA A 200 10.62 -1.14 -11.29
C ALA A 200 10.41 -2.43 -10.48
N VAL A 201 10.94 -3.54 -10.98
CA VAL A 201 10.91 -4.84 -10.29
C VAL A 201 11.65 -4.76 -8.95
N ALA A 202 12.89 -4.28 -8.93
CA ALA A 202 13.65 -4.08 -7.70
C ALA A 202 12.98 -3.05 -6.78
N GLY A 203 12.48 -1.95 -7.34
CA GLY A 203 11.80 -0.89 -6.60
C GLY A 203 10.54 -1.38 -5.90
N CYS A 204 9.69 -2.14 -6.57
CA CYS A 204 8.48 -2.70 -5.95
C CYS A 204 8.80 -3.77 -4.89
N ALA A 205 9.79 -4.64 -5.12
CA ALA A 205 10.21 -5.63 -4.13
C ALA A 205 10.80 -4.97 -2.87
N LEU A 206 11.75 -4.05 -3.05
CA LEU A 206 12.42 -3.38 -1.94
C LEU A 206 11.52 -2.37 -1.22
N SER A 207 10.61 -1.67 -1.92
CA SER A 207 9.60 -0.83 -1.27
C SER A 207 8.64 -1.66 -0.42
N GLY A 208 8.24 -2.85 -0.90
CA GLY A 208 7.45 -3.79 -0.12
C GLY A 208 8.19 -4.24 1.14
N LEU A 209 9.46 -4.65 1.01
CA LEU A 209 10.30 -5.07 2.13
C LEU A 209 10.42 -3.96 3.18
N ILE A 210 10.68 -2.73 2.76
CA ILE A 210 10.79 -1.55 3.64
C ILE A 210 9.45 -1.29 4.33
N ALA A 211 8.34 -1.27 3.59
CA ALA A 211 7.01 -1.01 4.15
C ALA A 211 6.58 -2.12 5.12
N GLY A 212 6.83 -3.39 4.77
CA GLY A 212 6.55 -4.53 5.65
C GLY A 212 7.33 -4.45 6.95
N ALA A 213 8.63 -4.18 6.88
CA ALA A 213 9.47 -3.97 8.07
C ALA A 213 8.99 -2.77 8.89
N PHE A 214 8.67 -1.64 8.26
CA PHE A 214 8.19 -0.44 8.92
C PHE A 214 6.92 -0.68 9.72
N TYR A 215 5.83 -1.10 9.07
CA TYR A 215 4.54 -1.26 9.74
C TYR A 215 4.52 -2.39 10.77
N ALA A 216 5.33 -3.43 10.58
CA ALA A 216 5.40 -4.55 11.49
C ALA A 216 6.34 -4.35 12.68
N LEU A 217 7.49 -3.72 12.49
CA LEU A 217 8.56 -3.74 13.49
C LEU A 217 8.88 -2.39 14.12
N VAL A 218 8.62 -1.26 13.42
CA VAL A 218 8.98 0.06 13.98
C VAL A 218 8.23 0.38 15.28
N PRO A 219 6.92 0.06 15.44
CA PRO A 219 6.26 0.25 16.73
C PRO A 219 6.90 -0.58 17.86
N ALA A 220 7.24 -1.85 17.59
CA ALA A 220 7.93 -2.72 18.55
C ALA A 220 9.36 -2.22 18.85
N TRP A 221 10.09 -1.74 17.85
CA TRP A 221 11.38 -1.09 18.03
C TRP A 221 11.29 0.12 18.95
N MET A 222 10.33 1.00 18.73
CA MET A 222 10.12 2.19 19.58
C MET A 222 9.77 1.80 21.02
N GLN A 223 8.90 0.79 21.20
CA GLN A 223 8.56 0.28 22.53
C GLN A 223 9.78 -0.31 23.24
N GLY A 224 10.55 -1.16 22.55
CA GLY A 224 11.80 -1.72 23.08
C GLY A 224 12.88 -0.67 23.39
N ALA A 225 12.83 0.47 22.69
CA ALA A 225 13.66 1.65 22.96
C ALA A 225 13.14 2.52 24.13
N GLY A 226 12.09 2.11 24.84
CA GLY A 226 11.51 2.81 25.98
C GLY A 226 10.66 4.02 25.64
N ILE A 227 10.22 4.17 24.37
CA ILE A 227 9.39 5.29 23.92
C ILE A 227 7.94 5.03 24.34
N VAL A 228 7.30 6.06 24.92
CA VAL A 228 5.90 5.97 25.38
C VAL A 228 4.92 5.83 24.22
N ARG A 229 3.80 5.19 24.44
CA ARG A 229 2.81 4.81 23.40
C ARG A 229 2.24 6.01 22.67
N GLU A 230 2.01 7.11 23.36
CA GLU A 230 1.53 8.37 22.78
C GLU A 230 2.51 8.91 21.72
N THR A 231 3.81 8.80 21.98
CA THR A 231 4.86 9.17 21.02
C THR A 231 4.91 8.20 19.86
N ILE A 232 4.73 6.89 20.09
CA ILE A 232 4.63 5.88 19.01
C ILE A 232 3.44 6.19 18.11
N ALA A 233 2.26 6.47 18.70
CA ALA A 233 1.07 6.84 17.95
C ALA A 233 1.30 8.08 17.06
N LEU A 234 1.90 9.13 17.63
CA LEU A 234 2.22 10.37 16.89
C LEU A 234 3.29 10.15 15.82
N PHE A 235 4.29 9.31 16.08
CA PHE A 235 5.31 8.94 15.09
C PHE A 235 4.68 8.24 13.88
N MET A 236 3.87 7.22 14.13
CA MET A 236 3.19 6.47 13.07
C MET A 236 2.20 7.35 12.30
N PHE A 237 1.46 8.22 13.01
CA PHE A 237 0.62 9.23 12.39
C PHE A 237 1.42 10.16 11.47
N ALA A 238 2.53 10.74 11.97
CA ALA A 238 3.38 11.65 11.23
C ALA A 238 4.00 10.97 9.99
N ALA A 239 4.40 9.70 10.10
CA ALA A 239 4.92 8.94 8.97
C ALA A 239 3.86 8.76 7.87
N VAL A 240 2.62 8.37 8.22
CA VAL A 240 1.54 8.23 7.24
C VAL A 240 1.14 9.58 6.64
N ALA A 241 1.05 10.63 7.45
CA ALA A 241 0.76 11.99 6.98
C ALA A 241 1.86 12.53 6.04
N GLY A 242 3.13 12.30 6.38
CA GLY A 242 4.27 12.59 5.52
C GLY A 242 4.21 11.82 4.22
N GLY A 243 3.82 10.53 4.27
CA GLY A 243 3.57 9.71 3.10
C GLY A 243 2.56 10.34 2.14
N LEU A 244 1.44 10.83 2.65
CA LEU A 244 0.43 11.54 1.86
C LEU A 244 0.97 12.87 1.31
N ALA A 245 1.64 13.66 2.15
CA ALA A 245 2.15 14.98 1.77
C ALA A 245 3.19 14.92 0.62
N PHE A 246 4.00 13.86 0.56
CA PHE A 246 5.02 13.67 -0.48
C PHE A 246 4.45 13.18 -1.82
N GLN A 247 3.23 12.62 -1.88
CA GLN A 247 2.67 12.06 -3.12
C GLN A 247 2.67 13.09 -4.27
N VAL A 248 2.14 14.28 -4.02
CA VAL A 248 2.02 15.30 -5.08
C VAL A 248 3.37 15.92 -5.46
N PRO A 249 4.22 16.39 -4.52
CA PRO A 249 5.54 16.93 -4.86
C PRO A 249 6.43 15.93 -5.59
N VAL A 250 6.53 14.71 -5.08
CA VAL A 250 7.35 13.65 -5.69
C VAL A 250 6.77 13.21 -7.02
N GLY A 251 5.44 13.12 -7.14
CA GLY A 251 4.78 12.82 -8.40
C GLY A 251 5.15 13.82 -9.49
N ARG A 252 5.00 15.12 -9.20
CA ARG A 252 5.37 16.19 -10.15
C ARG A 252 6.86 16.17 -10.52
N LEU A 253 7.72 15.86 -9.54
CA LEU A 253 9.16 15.74 -9.78
C LEU A 253 9.44 14.53 -10.68
N SER A 254 8.80 13.40 -10.42
CA SER A 254 8.90 12.17 -11.19
C SER A 254 8.40 12.33 -12.64
N ASP A 255 7.42 13.20 -12.87
CA ASP A 255 6.94 13.49 -14.23
C ASP A 255 7.88 14.41 -15.02
N ARG A 256 8.73 15.17 -14.34
CA ARG A 256 9.68 16.11 -14.98
C ARG A 256 11.07 15.53 -15.16
N LEU A 257 11.55 14.73 -14.21
CA LEU A 257 12.89 14.14 -14.19
C LEU A 257 12.85 12.66 -14.63
N ASP A 258 14.02 12.09 -14.95
CA ASP A 258 14.13 10.64 -15.13
C ASP A 258 13.75 9.92 -13.83
N ARG A 259 12.74 9.06 -13.90
CA ARG A 259 12.21 8.34 -12.72
C ARG A 259 13.28 7.53 -11.98
N ARG A 260 14.34 7.10 -12.67
CA ARG A 260 15.48 6.41 -12.04
C ARG A 260 16.23 7.31 -11.07
N HIS A 261 16.45 8.57 -11.43
CA HIS A 261 17.09 9.54 -10.54
C HIS A 261 16.19 9.89 -9.36
N VAL A 262 14.88 9.97 -9.58
CA VAL A 262 13.91 10.19 -8.48
C VAL A 262 13.91 9.00 -7.53
N VAL A 263 13.86 7.75 -8.02
CA VAL A 263 13.97 6.54 -7.19
C VAL A 263 15.28 6.53 -6.40
N ALA A 264 16.40 6.89 -7.03
CA ALA A 264 17.69 6.97 -6.35
C ALA A 264 17.70 8.03 -5.23
N ALA A 265 17.18 9.22 -5.51
CA ALA A 265 17.09 10.31 -4.52
C ALA A 265 16.19 9.92 -3.33
N LEU A 266 15.04 9.29 -3.60
CA LEU A 266 14.14 8.77 -2.56
C LEU A 266 14.83 7.69 -1.72
N GLY A 267 15.58 6.78 -2.35
CA GLY A 267 16.34 5.73 -1.68
C GLY A 267 17.43 6.30 -0.76
N VAL A 268 18.22 7.27 -1.26
CA VAL A 268 19.25 7.95 -0.45
C VAL A 268 18.60 8.72 0.70
N GLY A 269 17.52 9.47 0.44
CA GLY A 269 16.80 10.22 1.47
C GLY A 269 16.24 9.31 2.55
N LEU A 270 15.60 8.20 2.18
CA LEU A 270 15.09 7.21 3.13
C LEU A 270 16.21 6.60 3.98
N ALA A 271 17.32 6.20 3.35
CA ALA A 271 18.46 5.64 4.06
C ALA A 271 19.07 6.65 5.05
N ALA A 272 19.26 7.89 4.64
CA ALA A 272 19.77 8.95 5.51
C ALA A 272 18.87 9.17 6.73
N VAL A 273 17.54 9.21 6.53
CA VAL A 273 16.57 9.39 7.62
C VAL A 273 16.54 8.16 8.54
N ALA A 274 16.57 6.94 8.00
CA ALA A 274 16.61 5.71 8.79
C ALA A 274 17.86 5.63 9.66
N VAL A 275 19.04 5.98 9.10
CA VAL A 275 20.29 6.06 9.86
C VAL A 275 20.25 7.19 10.90
N ALA A 276 19.70 8.35 10.55
CA ALA A 276 19.56 9.48 11.46
C ALA A 276 18.73 9.12 12.70
N LEU A 277 17.67 8.31 12.57
CA LEU A 277 16.85 7.84 13.69
C LEU A 277 17.63 7.02 14.73
N VAL A 278 18.75 6.42 14.37
CA VAL A 278 19.62 5.70 15.31
C VAL A 278 20.32 6.66 16.27
N PHE A 279 20.70 7.84 15.80
CA PHE A 279 21.56 8.78 16.52
C PHE A 279 20.81 10.01 17.07
N LEU A 280 19.67 10.35 16.52
CA LEU A 280 18.93 11.55 16.90
C LEU A 280 18.25 11.42 18.28
N PRO A 281 18.09 12.54 19.00
CA PRO A 281 17.32 12.58 20.24
C PRO A 281 15.86 12.14 20.01
N ARG A 282 15.35 11.33 20.93
CA ARG A 282 13.97 10.78 20.86
C ARG A 282 12.90 11.74 21.40
N SER A 283 13.14 13.06 21.30
CA SER A 283 12.18 14.09 21.68
C SER A 283 11.17 14.36 20.57
N LEU A 284 9.92 14.68 20.93
CA LEU A 284 8.83 14.92 19.97
C LEU A 284 9.17 15.91 18.85
N PRO A 285 9.80 17.09 19.13
CA PRO A 285 10.13 18.06 18.08
C PRO A 285 11.08 17.51 17.00
N VAL A 286 11.91 16.52 17.35
CA VAL A 286 12.85 15.87 16.42
C VAL A 286 12.20 14.68 15.74
N VAL A 287 11.54 13.82 16.50
CA VAL A 287 11.02 12.54 16.04
C VAL A 287 9.88 12.71 15.04
N LEU A 288 9.00 13.70 15.19
CA LEU A 288 7.85 13.90 14.32
C LEU A 288 8.23 14.35 12.90
N PRO A 289 9.07 15.38 12.69
CA PRO A 289 9.54 15.73 11.35
C PRO A 289 10.31 14.58 10.67
N VAL A 290 11.15 13.88 11.44
CA VAL A 290 11.91 12.73 10.92
C VAL A 290 10.98 11.59 10.52
N ALA A 291 9.93 11.31 11.29
CA ALA A 291 8.88 10.35 10.94
C ALA A 291 8.16 10.74 9.63
N ALA A 292 7.79 12.02 9.49
CA ALA A 292 7.14 12.51 8.29
C ALA A 292 8.04 12.37 7.03
N LEU A 293 9.33 12.67 7.16
CA LEU A 293 10.31 12.46 6.08
C LEU A 293 10.48 10.98 5.75
N LEU A 294 10.62 10.12 6.77
CA LEU A 294 10.73 8.67 6.59
C LEU A 294 9.54 8.11 5.82
N GLY A 295 8.32 8.45 6.27
CA GLY A 295 7.09 8.05 5.63
C GLY A 295 6.91 8.63 4.23
N GLY A 296 7.33 9.88 4.03
CA GLY A 296 7.31 10.56 2.74
C GLY A 296 8.15 9.85 1.69
N PHE A 297 9.42 9.58 2.01
CA PHE A 297 10.31 8.83 1.11
C PHE A 297 9.82 7.40 0.88
N MET A 298 9.43 6.70 1.94
CA MET A 298 8.98 5.30 1.86
C MET A 298 7.73 5.14 0.98
N SER A 299 6.70 5.96 1.21
CA SER A 299 5.40 5.81 0.54
C SER A 299 5.42 6.15 -0.93
N THR A 300 6.43 6.90 -1.41
CA THR A 300 6.56 7.31 -2.80
C THR A 300 7.43 6.38 -3.64
N LEU A 301 8.23 5.48 -3.03
CA LEU A 301 9.07 4.53 -3.77
C LEU A 301 8.26 3.58 -4.66
N TYR A 302 7.18 3.01 -4.13
CA TYR A 302 6.33 2.08 -4.87
C TYR A 302 5.66 2.75 -6.09
N PRO A 303 4.89 3.86 -5.94
CA PRO A 303 4.21 4.47 -7.09
C PRO A 303 5.18 5.01 -8.14
N VAL A 304 6.35 5.55 -7.78
CA VAL A 304 7.37 5.97 -8.77
C VAL A 304 7.95 4.76 -9.51
N SER A 305 8.14 3.62 -8.82
CA SER A 305 8.61 2.38 -9.44
C SER A 305 7.57 1.80 -10.41
N VAL A 306 6.29 1.82 -10.06
CA VAL A 306 5.19 1.42 -10.96
C VAL A 306 5.11 2.34 -12.17
N ALA A 307 5.17 3.65 -11.96
CA ALA A 307 5.19 4.62 -13.05
C ALA A 307 6.38 4.39 -14.01
N HIS A 308 7.56 4.03 -13.47
CA HIS A 308 8.73 3.66 -14.28
C HIS A 308 8.50 2.40 -15.15
N ALA A 309 7.75 1.41 -14.62
CA ALA A 309 7.36 0.24 -15.41
C ALA A 309 6.41 0.64 -16.55
N ASN A 310 5.40 1.44 -16.23
CA ASN A 310 4.38 1.87 -17.18
C ASN A 310 4.95 2.70 -18.33
N ASP A 311 6.03 3.48 -18.11
CA ASP A 311 6.74 4.20 -19.18
C ASP A 311 7.44 3.28 -20.20
N ARG A 312 7.62 2.00 -19.87
CA ARG A 312 8.38 1.02 -20.66
C ARG A 312 7.52 -0.10 -21.22
N MET A 313 6.23 -0.08 -20.93
CA MET A 313 5.29 -1.12 -21.31
C MET A 313 4.17 -0.56 -22.19
N PRO A 314 3.61 -1.38 -23.10
CA PRO A 314 2.47 -0.99 -23.90
C PRO A 314 1.26 -0.62 -23.03
N PRO A 315 0.45 0.39 -23.40
CA PRO A 315 -0.67 0.88 -22.62
C PRO A 315 -1.75 -0.18 -22.31
N ASP A 316 -1.94 -1.15 -23.20
CA ASP A 316 -2.89 -2.26 -23.07
C ASP A 316 -2.48 -3.30 -22.01
N ARG A 317 -1.24 -3.25 -21.51
CA ARG A 317 -0.69 -4.21 -20.54
C ARG A 317 -0.57 -3.66 -19.10
N VAL A 318 -0.96 -2.41 -18.85
CA VAL A 318 -0.78 -1.73 -17.55
C VAL A 318 -1.39 -2.52 -16.38
N VAL A 319 -2.60 -3.06 -16.53
CA VAL A 319 -3.25 -3.82 -15.46
C VAL A 319 -2.50 -5.12 -15.16
N ALA A 320 -1.99 -5.82 -16.19
CA ALA A 320 -1.19 -7.03 -16.01
C ALA A 320 0.16 -6.73 -15.32
N VAL A 321 0.83 -5.65 -15.74
CA VAL A 321 2.08 -5.17 -15.13
C VAL A 321 1.86 -4.80 -13.68
N SER A 322 0.84 -4.01 -13.38
CA SER A 322 0.50 -3.60 -12.01
C SER A 322 0.20 -4.78 -11.10
N SER A 323 -0.53 -5.79 -11.60
CA SER A 323 -0.81 -7.03 -10.85
C SER A 323 0.48 -7.77 -10.46
N ALA A 324 1.43 -7.88 -11.38
CA ALA A 324 2.71 -8.53 -11.10
C ALA A 324 3.58 -7.72 -10.12
N LEU A 325 3.58 -6.39 -10.23
CA LEU A 325 4.32 -5.51 -9.33
C LEU A 325 3.75 -5.47 -7.91
N ILE A 326 2.41 -5.54 -7.76
CA ILE A 326 1.75 -5.69 -6.46
C ILE A 326 2.14 -7.02 -5.81
N LEU A 327 2.12 -8.12 -6.56
CA LEU A 327 2.57 -9.42 -6.05
C LEU A 327 4.02 -9.37 -5.56
N LEU A 328 4.89 -8.73 -6.32
CA LEU A 328 6.30 -8.58 -5.97
C LEU A 328 6.50 -7.73 -4.72
N SER A 329 5.78 -6.61 -4.60
CA SER A 329 5.76 -5.79 -3.39
C SER A 329 5.24 -6.58 -2.19
N GLY A 330 4.21 -7.40 -2.39
CA GLY A 330 3.68 -8.29 -1.37
C GLY A 330 4.71 -9.31 -0.86
N ILE A 331 5.47 -9.94 -1.76
CA ILE A 331 6.57 -10.85 -1.39
C ILE A 331 7.64 -10.10 -0.59
N GLY A 332 8.00 -8.89 -1.02
CA GLY A 332 8.90 -8.02 -0.26
C GLY A 332 8.37 -7.74 1.14
N SER A 333 7.07 -7.42 1.26
CA SER A 333 6.43 -7.12 2.55
C SER A 333 6.42 -8.31 3.51
N VAL A 334 6.33 -9.53 3.00
CA VAL A 334 6.48 -10.76 3.81
C VAL A 334 7.91 -10.91 4.31
N ALA A 335 8.90 -10.62 3.46
CA ALA A 335 10.32 -10.76 3.82
C ALA A 335 10.77 -9.70 4.84
N GLY A 336 10.19 -8.50 4.82
CA GLY A 336 10.57 -7.38 5.69
C GLY A 336 10.60 -7.73 7.17
N PRO A 337 9.48 -8.15 7.79
CA PRO A 337 9.45 -8.49 9.21
C PRO A 337 10.34 -9.69 9.55
N LEU A 338 10.45 -10.69 8.66
CA LEU A 338 11.29 -11.87 8.87
C LEU A 338 12.77 -11.47 8.98
N ILE A 339 13.27 -10.74 7.99
CA ILE A 339 14.67 -10.31 7.95
C ILE A 339 14.93 -9.28 9.05
N GLY A 340 14.01 -8.32 9.23
CA GLY A 340 14.15 -7.26 10.23
C GLY A 340 14.23 -7.80 11.65
N THR A 341 13.40 -8.78 12.00
CA THR A 341 13.45 -9.42 13.33
C THR A 341 14.78 -10.14 13.55
N GLN A 342 15.31 -10.86 12.55
CA GLN A 342 16.61 -11.52 12.67
C GLN A 342 17.76 -10.50 12.83
N LEU A 343 17.69 -9.38 12.14
CA LEU A 343 18.70 -8.32 12.32
C LEU A 343 18.59 -7.63 13.69
N MET A 344 17.39 -7.46 14.22
CA MET A 344 17.17 -6.92 15.58
C MET A 344 17.75 -7.84 16.66
N VAL A 345 17.71 -9.15 16.46
CA VAL A 345 18.28 -10.13 17.39
C VAL A 345 19.80 -10.30 17.19
N GLY A 346 20.25 -10.36 15.94
CA GLY A 346 21.64 -10.69 15.61
C GLY A 346 22.62 -9.52 15.76
N PHE A 347 22.15 -8.26 15.67
CA PHE A 347 22.99 -7.09 15.81
C PHE A 347 22.60 -6.24 17.03
N ASP A 348 21.49 -5.51 16.91
CA ASP A 348 20.91 -4.71 17.99
C ASP A 348 19.45 -4.35 17.65
N ILE A 349 18.75 -3.68 18.58
CA ILE A 349 17.36 -3.27 18.42
C ILE A 349 17.14 -2.40 17.15
N ASN A 350 18.17 -1.69 16.64
CA ASN A 350 18.08 -0.86 15.44
C ASN A 350 18.16 -1.67 14.14
N GLY A 351 18.24 -2.99 14.21
CA GLY A 351 18.31 -3.89 13.04
C GLY A 351 17.24 -3.60 11.98
N VAL A 352 16.03 -3.20 12.38
CA VAL A 352 14.97 -2.79 11.45
C VAL A 352 15.35 -1.54 10.65
N LEU A 353 15.98 -0.55 11.29
CA LEU A 353 16.43 0.69 10.64
C LEU A 353 17.59 0.40 9.68
N TYR A 354 18.51 -0.51 10.06
CA TYR A 354 19.60 -0.94 9.18
C TYR A 354 19.07 -1.69 7.95
N LEU A 355 18.04 -2.52 8.11
CA LEU A 355 17.38 -3.18 7.00
C LEU A 355 16.76 -2.16 6.02
N MET A 356 16.02 -1.19 6.57
CA MET A 356 15.38 -0.16 5.74
C MET A 356 16.42 0.69 5.01
N ALA A 357 17.48 1.11 5.69
CA ALA A 357 18.56 1.89 5.10
C ALA A 357 19.31 1.09 4.02
N GLY A 358 19.67 -0.16 4.31
CA GLY A 358 20.38 -1.03 3.37
C GLY A 358 19.57 -1.34 2.11
N ALA A 359 18.27 -1.65 2.27
CA ALA A 359 17.37 -1.88 1.14
C ALA A 359 17.18 -0.63 0.27
N ALA A 360 17.05 0.54 0.91
CA ALA A 360 16.92 1.82 0.22
C ALA A 360 18.19 2.21 -0.54
N LEU A 361 19.37 2.02 0.07
CA LEU A 361 20.66 2.24 -0.58
C LEU A 361 20.90 1.28 -1.74
N LEU A 362 20.56 0.00 -1.56
CA LEU A 362 20.63 -0.99 -2.64
C LEU A 362 19.80 -0.54 -3.84
N LEU A 363 18.56 -0.09 -3.60
CA LEU A 363 17.70 0.43 -4.65
C LEU A 363 18.31 1.67 -5.33
N ALA A 364 18.87 2.59 -4.56
CA ALA A 364 19.53 3.79 -5.10
C ALA A 364 20.72 3.44 -5.99
N VAL A 365 21.59 2.52 -5.54
CA VAL A 365 22.75 2.05 -6.33
C VAL A 365 22.31 1.38 -7.64
N LEU A 366 21.28 0.50 -7.57
CA LEU A 366 20.73 -0.13 -8.78
C LEU A 366 20.14 0.90 -9.75
N ALA A 367 19.43 1.91 -9.25
CA ALA A 367 18.82 2.94 -10.07
C ALA A 367 19.88 3.83 -10.74
N VAL A 368 20.91 4.26 -10.02
CA VAL A 368 22.05 5.04 -10.56
C VAL A 368 22.82 4.20 -11.57
N GLY A 369 23.21 2.96 -11.22
CA GLY A 369 23.97 2.09 -12.13
C GLY A 369 23.24 1.87 -13.46
N ARG A 370 21.92 1.69 -13.41
CA ARG A 370 21.10 1.54 -14.63
C ARG A 370 20.95 2.85 -15.43
N SER A 371 20.95 4.01 -14.75
CA SER A 371 20.89 5.31 -15.44
C SER A 371 22.15 5.59 -16.25
N LEU A 372 23.30 5.11 -15.77
CA LEU A 372 24.60 5.24 -16.46
C LEU A 372 24.73 4.28 -17.67
N LEU A 373 24.07 3.11 -17.60
CA LEU A 373 24.21 2.07 -18.63
C LEU A 373 23.21 2.15 -19.79
N ARG A 374 22.06 2.84 -19.62
CA ARG A 374 20.99 2.92 -20.63
C ARG A 374 20.39 4.30 -20.71
N ALA A 375 20.15 4.79 -21.92
CA ALA A 375 19.43 6.03 -22.16
C ALA A 375 17.99 6.02 -21.57
N PRO A 376 17.46 7.19 -21.20
CA PRO A 376 16.06 7.30 -20.77
C PRO A 376 15.09 6.94 -21.92
N PRO A 377 13.86 6.51 -21.64
CA PRO A 377 12.86 6.28 -22.69
C PRO A 377 12.57 7.57 -23.43
N ALA A 378 12.36 7.47 -24.76
CA ALA A 378 12.16 8.63 -25.63
C ALA A 378 10.84 9.38 -25.34
N HIS A 379 9.82 8.69 -24.85
CA HIS A 379 8.52 9.24 -24.49
C HIS A 379 8.07 8.71 -23.14
N ARG A 380 7.42 9.57 -22.33
CA ARG A 380 6.76 9.17 -21.09
C ARG A 380 5.32 8.83 -21.41
N ALA A 381 4.92 7.60 -21.11
CA ALA A 381 3.62 7.10 -21.48
C ALA A 381 2.48 7.63 -20.58
N ARG A 382 2.76 7.95 -19.30
CA ARG A 382 1.71 8.32 -18.34
C ARG A 382 2.19 9.25 -17.23
N THR A 383 1.25 10.07 -16.71
CA THR A 383 1.42 10.90 -15.51
C THR A 383 1.48 10.02 -14.25
N PHE A 384 2.16 10.52 -13.22
CA PHE A 384 2.23 9.87 -11.92
C PHE A 384 0.84 9.76 -11.27
N GLU A 385 0.53 8.59 -10.73
CA GLU A 385 -0.69 8.33 -9.97
C GLU A 385 -0.37 8.07 -8.49
N VAL A 386 -1.24 8.59 -7.61
CA VAL A 386 -1.14 8.33 -6.16
C VAL A 386 -1.59 6.90 -5.89
N LEU A 387 -0.65 6.05 -5.51
CA LEU A 387 -0.89 4.64 -5.29
C LEU A 387 -0.29 4.18 -3.97
N THR A 388 -0.90 3.18 -3.36
CA THR A 388 -0.32 2.43 -2.25
C THR A 388 -0.03 1.00 -2.69
N PRO A 389 0.89 0.29 -2.03
CA PRO A 389 1.09 -1.14 -2.27
C PRO A 389 -0.15 -1.99 -1.99
N GLN A 390 -1.14 -1.41 -1.31
CA GLN A 390 -2.44 -2.02 -0.98
C GLN A 390 -3.50 -1.77 -2.06
N ALA A 391 -3.24 -0.84 -3.02
CA ALA A 391 -4.16 -0.57 -4.12
C ALA A 391 -4.29 -1.79 -5.05
N ALA A 392 -5.50 -2.07 -5.52
CA ALA A 392 -5.74 -3.12 -6.48
C ALA A 392 -5.26 -2.73 -7.89
N PRO A 393 -4.97 -3.70 -8.79
CA PRO A 393 -4.49 -3.41 -10.15
C PRO A 393 -5.38 -2.47 -10.95
N LEU A 394 -6.68 -2.48 -10.71
CA LEU A 394 -7.65 -1.62 -11.39
C LEU A 394 -7.53 -0.13 -11.05
N ALA A 395 -6.96 0.21 -9.90
CA ALA A 395 -6.66 1.60 -9.55
C ALA A 395 -5.62 2.21 -10.50
N HIS A 396 -4.73 1.40 -11.05
CA HIS A 396 -3.66 1.82 -11.96
C HIS A 396 -4.16 2.18 -13.37
N ASP A 397 -5.39 1.79 -13.72
CA ASP A 397 -5.99 2.08 -15.04
C ASP A 397 -6.89 3.34 -15.02
N ALA A 398 -7.16 3.90 -13.85
CA ALA A 398 -8.10 5.00 -13.69
C ALA A 398 -7.66 6.32 -14.35
N GLY A 399 -6.34 6.54 -14.55
CA GLY A 399 -5.78 7.78 -15.12
C GLY A 399 -5.58 7.79 -16.64
N GLY A 400 -5.79 6.65 -17.33
CA GLY A 400 -5.33 6.46 -18.72
C GLY A 400 -6.30 6.85 -19.84
N HIS A 401 -7.49 7.36 -19.56
CA HIS A 401 -8.53 7.56 -20.58
C HIS A 401 -8.86 9.04 -20.90
N ASP A 402 -8.00 9.99 -20.60
CA ASP A 402 -8.21 11.41 -20.95
C ASP A 402 -7.60 11.80 -22.32
N GLU A 403 -7.27 10.87 -23.19
CA GLU A 403 -7.02 11.20 -24.58
C GLU A 403 -8.37 11.32 -25.32
N THR A 404 -8.97 12.51 -25.30
CA THR A 404 -9.92 12.95 -26.30
C THR A 404 -9.20 12.86 -27.64
N PRO A 405 -9.66 12.08 -28.62
CA PRO A 405 -9.11 12.16 -29.96
C PRO A 405 -9.30 13.60 -30.42
N LEU A 406 -8.23 14.28 -30.76
CA LEU A 406 -8.30 15.57 -31.43
C LEU A 406 -9.10 15.35 -32.72
N ALA A 407 -10.37 15.77 -32.70
CA ALA A 407 -11.21 15.90 -33.87
C ALA A 407 -10.58 16.94 -34.80
N GLY A 408 -9.78 16.48 -35.74
CA GLY A 408 -9.05 17.37 -36.63
C GLY A 408 -8.39 16.72 -37.82
N SER A 409 -9.15 15.96 -38.64
CA SER A 409 -8.68 15.63 -40.01
C SER A 409 -9.79 15.26 -41.02
N ASP A 410 -11.06 15.59 -40.75
CA ASP A 410 -12.14 15.33 -41.72
C ASP A 410 -12.71 16.61 -42.35
N ARG A 411 -11.85 17.60 -42.65
CA ARG A 411 -12.26 18.81 -43.42
C ARG A 411 -11.46 19.00 -44.71
N ALA A 412 -10.75 18.03 -45.21
CA ALA A 412 -9.99 18.17 -46.46
C ALA A 412 -10.65 17.54 -47.69
N ASP A 413 -11.62 16.60 -47.55
CA ASP A 413 -12.17 15.87 -48.70
C ASP A 413 -13.53 16.36 -49.23
N ASP A 414 -14.20 17.30 -48.58
CA ASP A 414 -15.51 17.81 -49.04
C ASP A 414 -15.41 19.01 -49.98
N ARG A 415 -14.22 19.48 -50.37
CA ARG A 415 -14.02 20.55 -51.38
C ARG A 415 -13.70 20.05 -52.78
N ALA A 416 -13.38 18.80 -52.97
CA ALA A 416 -13.13 18.24 -54.30
C ALA A 416 -14.36 17.73 -55.04
N ALA A 417 -15.49 17.47 -54.33
CA ALA A 417 -16.73 16.96 -54.94
C ALA A 417 -17.75 18.01 -55.42
N ARG A 418 -17.45 19.32 -55.34
CA ARG A 418 -18.32 20.40 -55.82
C ARG A 418 -17.74 21.18 -57.02
N ARG A 419 -16.81 20.62 -57.75
CA ARG A 419 -16.31 21.18 -59.03
C ARG A 419 -16.20 20.06 -60.08
N SER A 420 -17.30 19.40 -60.38
CA SER A 420 -17.50 18.67 -61.64
C SER A 420 -18.98 18.78 -62.03
#